data_c634ca72377db62aed3e6b846a67686e
#
_entry.id   c634ca72377db62aed3e6b846a67686e
#
_cell.length_a   1.000
_cell.length_b   1.000
_cell.length_c   1.000
_cell.angle_alpha   90.00
_cell.angle_beta   90.00
_cell.angle_gamma   90.00
#
_symmetry.space_group_name_H-M   'P 1'
#
loop_
_entity.id
_entity.type
_entity.pdbx_description
1 polymer ?
#
loop_
_entity_poly.entity_id
_entity_poly.type
_entity_poly.pdbx_seq_one_letter_code
_entity_poly.pdbx_strand_id
1 'polypeptide(L)'
;MNIKKISFLFLSLLFFSNCVEKVCRNPQGTEVDWYVIFFMPKSASSDQEIHYAYIDNTLQSLQYYKYEESTFPPTMITSYVTSATTSDFNYFFWNDDLTTKDGSSKSASSDRAHAKGSLVYDKDNGAFLLHSLPRFPTRTEANEILTELPSNAGVYGQHFFCITVSKTTSEKIAELLNYINVSNNASVKKDNVNSSANKWITALINNKYDTSYPTELQTTIKSKMGVDFNFISKSYLKKVIPYDTTVRSIYSDDFYVRTWTKPAIAPAICEDYSIFNVQNVKFGEYGYSKGKEHSKWAISVFKYINCFADLNHCPSQDDRGGNIVCFENEKLHEIMKNAVVDIDSC
;
A
#
# COMPACT_ATOMS: atom_id res chain seq x y z
N MET A 1 45.71 42.06 45.10
CA MET A 1 44.95 40.87 45.29
C MET A 1 43.96 40.80 44.14
N ASN A 2 44.28 40.02 43.03
CA ASN A 2 43.53 40.00 41.79
C ASN A 2 42.55 38.78 41.83
N ILE A 3 41.28 39.09 41.87
CA ILE A 3 40.22 38.10 41.77
C ILE A 3 39.92 37.88 40.29
N LYS A 4 40.33 36.71 39.75
CA LYS A 4 39.94 36.25 38.40
C LYS A 4 38.49 35.82 38.44
N LYS A 5 37.62 36.50 37.65
CA LYS A 5 36.27 36.07 37.35
C LYS A 5 36.35 34.89 36.41
N ILE A 6 35.91 33.70 36.86
CA ILE A 6 35.70 32.53 36.03
C ILE A 6 34.26 32.64 35.53
N SER A 7 34.11 32.92 34.23
CA SER A 7 32.79 32.81 33.54
C SER A 7 32.56 31.35 33.19
N PHE A 8 31.57 30.74 33.84
CA PHE A 8 31.02 29.46 33.44
C PHE A 8 30.10 29.66 32.23
N LEU A 9 30.55 29.21 31.06
CA LEU A 9 29.72 29.12 29.87
C LEU A 9 28.85 27.85 30.01
N PHE A 10 27.57 28.03 30.36
CA PHE A 10 26.59 26.93 30.28
C PHE A 10 26.29 26.65 28.80
N LEU A 11 26.92 25.62 28.26
CA LEU A 11 26.57 25.04 26.96
C LEU A 11 25.31 24.23 27.17
N SER A 12 24.14 24.80 26.92
CA SER A 12 22.89 24.08 26.88
C SER A 12 22.90 23.15 25.64
N LEU A 13 23.26 21.90 25.83
CA LEU A 13 23.01 20.81 24.88
C LEU A 13 21.50 20.68 24.76
N LEU A 14 20.91 21.32 23.76
CA LEU A 14 19.57 21.01 23.27
C LEU A 14 19.63 19.62 22.66
N PHE A 15 19.25 18.60 23.45
CA PHE A 15 18.89 17.31 22.93
C PHE A 15 17.59 17.50 22.12
N PHE A 16 17.72 17.80 20.83
CA PHE A 16 16.63 17.55 19.91
C PHE A 16 16.44 16.02 19.88
N SER A 17 15.47 15.54 20.59
CA SER A 17 14.91 14.23 20.33
C SER A 17 14.43 14.28 18.87
N ASN A 18 15.22 13.72 17.97
CA ASN A 18 14.82 13.54 16.57
C ASN A 18 13.67 12.53 16.58
N CYS A 19 12.44 13.01 16.78
CA CYS A 19 11.25 12.22 16.54
C CYS A 19 11.22 11.92 15.04
N VAL A 20 11.49 10.68 14.66
CA VAL A 20 11.48 10.27 13.25
C VAL A 20 10.04 10.36 12.74
N GLU A 21 9.79 11.29 11.82
CA GLU A 21 8.47 11.48 11.22
C GLU A 21 7.96 10.19 10.58
N LYS A 22 6.67 9.93 10.74
CA LYS A 22 5.98 8.75 10.22
C LYS A 22 5.52 9.00 8.79
N VAL A 23 6.44 8.92 7.85
CA VAL A 23 6.28 9.29 6.42
C VAL A 23 6.80 8.17 5.52
N CYS A 24 6.42 8.19 4.24
CA CYS A 24 7.05 7.36 3.21
C CYS A 24 8.50 7.79 3.00
N ARG A 25 9.41 6.82 2.84
CA ARG A 25 10.84 7.09 2.60
C ARG A 25 11.31 6.32 1.39
N ASN A 26 12.22 6.94 0.64
CA ASN A 26 12.90 6.27 -0.47
C ASN A 26 13.99 5.28 0.03
N PRO A 27 14.65 4.51 -0.85
CA PRO A 27 15.71 3.56 -0.46
C PRO A 27 16.91 4.21 0.27
N GLN A 28 17.11 5.51 0.14
CA GLN A 28 18.13 6.28 0.85
C GLN A 28 17.64 6.82 2.22
N GLY A 29 16.41 6.50 2.61
CA GLY A 29 15.82 6.96 3.87
C GLY A 29 15.30 8.41 3.84
N THR A 30 15.31 9.07 2.67
CA THR A 30 14.78 10.43 2.50
C THR A 30 13.25 10.40 2.42
N GLU A 31 12.59 11.39 3.02
CA GLU A 31 11.14 11.58 2.93
C GLU A 31 10.69 11.81 1.48
N VAL A 32 9.58 11.15 1.10
CA VAL A 32 8.92 11.35 -0.19
C VAL A 32 7.41 11.46 0.02
N ASP A 33 6.74 12.14 -0.90
CA ASP A 33 5.28 12.34 -0.83
C ASP A 33 4.52 11.05 -1.14
N TRP A 34 4.98 10.33 -2.13
CA TRP A 34 4.49 8.99 -2.48
C TRP A 34 5.60 8.20 -3.19
N TYR A 35 5.49 6.88 -3.15
CA TYR A 35 6.30 5.99 -4.00
C TYR A 35 5.49 4.80 -4.49
N VAL A 36 5.95 4.22 -5.61
CA VAL A 36 5.49 2.94 -6.15
C VAL A 36 6.69 2.01 -6.29
N ILE A 37 6.50 0.76 -5.89
CA ILE A 37 7.44 -0.34 -6.12
C ILE A 37 6.75 -1.43 -6.92
N PHE A 38 7.39 -1.87 -7.98
CA PHE A 38 7.10 -3.10 -8.71
C PHE A 38 8.14 -4.14 -8.32
N PHE A 39 7.73 -5.11 -7.53
CA PHE A 39 8.57 -6.19 -7.03
C PHE A 39 8.54 -7.33 -8.02
N MET A 40 9.69 -7.74 -8.56
CA MET A 40 9.77 -8.74 -9.60
C MET A 40 9.82 -10.15 -9.03
N PRO A 41 9.17 -11.14 -9.68
CA PRO A 41 9.37 -12.53 -9.30
C PRO A 41 10.83 -12.93 -9.59
N LYS A 42 11.44 -13.75 -8.73
CA LYS A 42 12.82 -14.25 -8.90
C LYS A 42 13.05 -14.88 -10.29
N SER A 43 12.03 -15.52 -10.84
CA SER A 43 12.08 -16.13 -12.18
C SER A 43 12.24 -15.13 -13.34
N ALA A 44 12.05 -13.84 -13.10
CA ALA A 44 12.29 -12.78 -14.09
C ALA A 44 13.74 -12.26 -14.05
N SER A 45 14.52 -12.65 -13.04
CA SER A 45 15.92 -12.26 -12.89
C SER A 45 16.87 -13.41 -13.26
N SER A 46 17.98 -13.09 -13.92
CA SER A 46 19.01 -14.07 -14.29
C SER A 46 19.77 -14.63 -13.08
N ASP A 47 19.91 -13.86 -12.01
CA ASP A 47 20.57 -14.27 -10.77
C ASP A 47 19.65 -14.97 -9.76
N GLN A 48 18.36 -15.15 -10.10
CA GLN A 48 17.33 -15.75 -9.23
C GLN A 48 17.15 -15.04 -7.88
N GLU A 49 17.57 -13.80 -7.78
CA GLU A 49 17.40 -12.95 -6.61
C GLU A 49 16.15 -12.07 -6.71
N ILE A 50 15.78 -11.47 -5.60
CA ILE A 50 14.67 -10.53 -5.56
C ILE A 50 15.15 -9.16 -6.02
N HIS A 51 14.51 -8.63 -7.04
CA HIS A 51 14.71 -7.28 -7.55
C HIS A 51 13.40 -6.49 -7.51
N TYR A 52 13.52 -5.16 -7.45
CA TYR A 52 12.37 -4.29 -7.57
C TYR A 52 12.69 -3.02 -8.37
N ALA A 53 11.70 -2.54 -9.09
CA ALA A 53 11.70 -1.22 -9.69
C ALA A 53 10.99 -0.24 -8.78
N TYR A 54 11.58 0.92 -8.56
CA TYR A 54 11.14 1.98 -7.65
C TYR A 54 10.96 3.29 -8.40
N ILE A 55 9.91 4.02 -8.07
CA ILE A 55 9.71 5.41 -8.48
C ILE A 55 8.98 6.17 -7.37
N ASP A 56 9.31 7.45 -7.20
CA ASP A 56 8.63 8.39 -6.31
C ASP A 56 8.35 9.73 -6.99
N ASN A 57 7.73 10.64 -6.26
CA ASN A 57 7.35 11.97 -6.74
C ASN A 57 8.53 12.84 -7.20
N THR A 58 9.76 12.48 -6.91
CA THR A 58 10.98 13.25 -7.27
C THR A 58 11.70 12.70 -8.51
N LEU A 59 11.41 11.45 -8.92
CA LEU A 59 12.11 10.74 -9.96
C LEU A 59 11.43 10.89 -11.34
N GLN A 60 12.22 10.83 -12.39
CA GLN A 60 11.76 10.90 -13.79
C GLN A 60 11.75 9.52 -14.49
N SER A 61 12.33 8.49 -13.87
CA SER A 61 12.43 7.14 -14.39
C SER A 61 12.50 6.11 -13.26
N LEU A 62 12.19 4.85 -13.61
CA LEU A 62 12.37 3.74 -12.67
C LEU A 62 13.83 3.61 -12.26
N GLN A 63 14.04 3.40 -10.98
CA GLN A 63 15.31 2.96 -10.41
C GLN A 63 15.21 1.48 -10.06
N TYR A 64 16.23 0.71 -10.36
CA TYR A 64 16.23 -0.74 -10.12
C TYR A 64 17.17 -1.09 -8.97
N TYR A 65 16.67 -1.90 -8.04
CA TYR A 65 17.40 -2.32 -6.86
C TYR A 65 17.31 -3.84 -6.68
N LYS A 66 18.40 -4.43 -6.19
CA LYS A 66 18.34 -5.74 -5.55
C LYS A 66 17.75 -5.56 -4.14
N TYR A 67 16.95 -6.49 -3.69
CA TYR A 67 16.36 -6.42 -2.37
C TYR A 67 17.40 -6.52 -1.26
N GLU A 68 17.38 -5.55 -0.38
CA GLU A 68 18.09 -5.52 0.90
C GLU A 68 17.13 -5.01 1.97
N GLU A 69 16.98 -5.75 3.07
CA GLU A 69 15.98 -5.45 4.10
C GLU A 69 16.12 -4.03 4.66
N SER A 70 17.36 -3.59 4.94
CA SER A 70 17.65 -2.30 5.55
C SER A 70 17.33 -1.09 4.68
N THR A 71 17.30 -1.26 3.37
CA THR A 71 17.06 -0.18 2.38
C THR A 71 15.73 -0.32 1.64
N PHE A 72 15.00 -1.41 1.90
CA PHE A 72 13.70 -1.62 1.27
C PHE A 72 12.62 -0.72 1.91
N PRO A 73 12.01 0.23 1.19
CA PRO A 73 11.13 1.25 1.77
C PRO A 73 9.96 0.70 2.61
N PRO A 74 9.25 -0.39 2.23
CA PRO A 74 8.21 -0.96 3.06
C PRO A 74 8.70 -1.48 4.42
N THR A 75 9.92 -2.01 4.52
CA THR A 75 10.47 -2.46 5.81
C THR A 75 10.83 -1.29 6.71
N MET A 76 11.15 -0.12 6.15
CA MET A 76 11.35 1.10 6.93
C MET A 76 10.08 1.53 7.66
N ILE A 77 8.89 1.32 7.07
CA ILE A 77 7.60 1.59 7.74
C ILE A 77 7.38 0.61 8.90
N THR A 78 7.69 -0.68 8.72
CA THR A 78 7.59 -1.67 9.80
C THR A 78 8.61 -1.41 10.90
N SER A 79 9.80 -0.89 10.56
CA SER A 79 10.84 -0.56 11.53
C SER A 79 10.45 0.56 12.49
N TYR A 80 9.50 1.45 12.13
CA TYR A 80 8.97 2.43 13.08
C TYR A 80 8.35 1.77 14.31
N VAL A 81 7.77 0.59 14.15
CA VAL A 81 7.10 -0.14 15.24
C VAL A 81 8.09 -0.97 16.05
N THR A 82 9.08 -1.58 15.40
CA THR A 82 10.05 -2.46 16.06
C THR A 82 11.14 -1.69 16.82
N SER A 83 11.50 -0.49 16.37
CA SER A 83 12.54 0.35 16.98
C SER A 83 12.04 1.32 18.03
N ALA A 84 10.72 1.46 18.20
CA ALA A 84 10.15 2.49 19.07
C ALA A 84 10.22 2.12 20.54
N THR A 85 11.03 2.85 21.28
CA THR A 85 10.99 2.91 22.75
C THR A 85 9.94 3.90 23.27
N THR A 86 9.34 4.70 22.39
CA THR A 86 8.39 5.78 22.70
C THR A 86 7.03 5.55 22.05
N SER A 87 6.01 5.94 22.74
CA SER A 87 4.59 5.65 22.50
C SER A 87 3.85 6.75 21.73
N ASP A 88 4.53 7.52 20.87
CA ASP A 88 4.00 8.77 20.35
C ASP A 88 3.38 8.66 18.95
N PHE A 89 2.98 7.46 18.54
CA PHE A 89 2.36 7.23 17.24
C PHE A 89 1.39 6.06 17.27
N ASN A 90 0.48 6.04 16.31
CA ASN A 90 -0.47 4.97 16.08
C ASN A 90 -0.03 4.11 14.91
N TYR A 91 -0.38 2.82 14.93
CA TYR A 91 -0.17 1.94 13.81
C TYR A 91 -1.25 0.88 13.65
N PHE A 92 -1.54 0.55 12.39
CA PHE A 92 -2.43 -0.51 11.96
C PHE A 92 -1.75 -1.26 10.83
N PHE A 93 -1.57 -2.57 11.00
CA PHE A 93 -1.13 -3.47 9.94
C PHE A 93 -2.24 -4.46 9.71
N TRP A 94 -2.64 -4.64 8.45
CA TRP A 94 -3.67 -5.60 8.08
C TRP A 94 -3.20 -6.44 6.89
N ASN A 95 -3.63 -7.70 6.88
CA ASN A 95 -3.41 -8.62 5.79
C ASN A 95 -4.48 -9.72 5.88
N ASP A 96 -5.09 -10.10 4.79
CA ASP A 96 -6.08 -11.18 4.76
C ASP A 96 -5.43 -12.58 4.80
N ASP A 97 -4.11 -12.67 4.65
CA ASP A 97 -3.30 -13.87 4.83
C ASP A 97 -2.08 -13.53 5.70
N LEU A 98 -2.28 -13.33 7.02
CA LEU A 98 -1.19 -13.16 7.97
C LEU A 98 -0.73 -14.52 8.51
N THR A 99 0.57 -14.72 8.51
CA THR A 99 1.22 -15.90 9.07
C THR A 99 2.03 -15.54 10.29
N THR A 100 1.97 -16.36 11.31
CA THR A 100 2.92 -16.35 12.41
C THR A 100 4.25 -16.95 11.97
N LYS A 101 5.32 -16.69 12.71
CA LYS A 101 6.67 -17.16 12.38
C LYS A 101 6.78 -18.70 12.29
N ASP A 102 5.93 -19.43 13.00
CA ASP A 102 5.82 -20.89 12.97
C ASP A 102 5.16 -21.44 11.69
N GLY A 103 4.73 -20.56 10.77
CA GLY A 103 4.09 -20.93 9.52
C GLY A 103 2.58 -21.17 9.63
N SER A 104 1.98 -21.05 10.82
CA SER A 104 0.53 -21.11 10.95
C SER A 104 -0.10 -19.90 10.28
N SER A 105 -1.03 -20.11 9.34
CA SER A 105 -1.76 -19.04 8.66
C SER A 105 -3.20 -19.00 9.14
N LYS A 106 -3.72 -17.79 9.31
CA LYS A 106 -5.15 -17.54 9.47
C LYS A 106 -5.60 -16.69 8.29
N SER A 107 -6.21 -17.32 7.31
CA SER A 107 -6.91 -16.60 6.25
C SER A 107 -8.13 -15.88 6.83
N ALA A 108 -8.38 -14.67 6.35
CA ALA A 108 -9.59 -13.95 6.69
C ALA A 108 -10.82 -14.65 6.10
N SER A 109 -11.98 -14.52 6.76
CA SER A 109 -13.27 -14.95 6.23
C SER A 109 -13.66 -14.14 4.98
N SER A 110 -14.56 -14.69 4.16
CA SER A 110 -14.97 -14.06 2.89
C SER A 110 -15.70 -12.72 3.05
N ASP A 111 -16.26 -12.43 4.22
CA ASP A 111 -16.86 -11.15 4.55
C ASP A 111 -15.85 -10.05 4.88
N ARG A 112 -14.55 -10.37 4.87
CA ARG A 112 -13.45 -9.43 5.10
C ARG A 112 -12.84 -8.95 3.79
N ALA A 113 -12.23 -7.76 3.86
CA ALA A 113 -11.52 -7.21 2.72
C ALA A 113 -10.40 -8.14 2.22
N HIS A 114 -10.23 -8.20 0.91
CA HIS A 114 -9.03 -8.76 0.29
C HIS A 114 -7.95 -7.67 0.25
N ALA A 115 -7.52 -7.21 1.40
CA ALA A 115 -6.68 -6.03 1.55
C ALA A 115 -5.44 -6.30 2.39
N LYS A 116 -4.34 -5.65 2.01
CA LYS A 116 -3.05 -5.72 2.68
C LYS A 116 -2.43 -4.35 2.77
N GLY A 117 -1.95 -3.97 3.93
CA GLY A 117 -1.33 -2.66 4.08
C GLY A 117 -0.96 -2.29 5.50
N SER A 118 -0.52 -1.05 5.62
CA SER A 118 -0.23 -0.43 6.90
C SER A 118 -0.60 1.06 6.91
N LEU A 119 -1.00 1.54 8.07
CA LEU A 119 -1.15 2.95 8.39
C LEU A 119 -0.39 3.21 9.68
N VAL A 120 0.65 4.02 9.59
CA VAL A 120 1.45 4.46 10.74
C VAL A 120 1.40 5.97 10.77
N TYR A 121 1.01 6.59 11.87
CA TYR A 121 0.93 8.04 11.97
C TYR A 121 1.18 8.55 13.38
N ASP A 122 1.75 9.74 13.47
CA ASP A 122 1.97 10.47 14.70
C ASP A 122 0.99 11.66 14.84
N LYS A 123 1.35 12.65 15.63
CA LYS A 123 0.53 13.85 15.84
C LYS A 123 0.45 14.77 14.61
N ASP A 124 1.36 14.66 13.66
CA ASP A 124 1.50 15.56 12.52
C ASP A 124 1.30 14.84 11.17
N ASN A 125 1.99 13.69 10.97
CA ASN A 125 2.10 13.00 9.70
C ASN A 125 1.77 11.51 9.81
N GLY A 126 1.56 10.88 8.65
CA GLY A 126 1.39 9.45 8.52
C GLY A 126 1.92 8.90 7.20
N ALA A 127 2.20 7.59 7.21
CA ALA A 127 2.49 6.79 6.04
C ALA A 127 1.36 5.77 5.86
N PHE A 128 0.65 5.85 4.74
CA PHE A 128 -0.29 4.82 4.29
C PHE A 128 0.41 3.97 3.23
N LEU A 129 0.51 2.68 3.48
CA LEU A 129 1.08 1.70 2.56
C LEU A 129 -0.01 0.71 2.13
N LEU A 130 -0.30 0.64 0.85
CA LEU A 130 -1.09 -0.40 0.21
C LEU A 130 -0.15 -1.34 -0.53
N HIS A 131 -0.31 -2.66 -0.36
CA HIS A 131 0.54 -3.63 -1.05
C HIS A 131 -0.20 -4.93 -1.37
N SER A 132 0.40 -5.73 -2.24
CA SER A 132 -0.20 -7.00 -2.66
C SER A 132 0.46 -8.23 -2.03
N LEU A 133 1.55 -8.08 -1.28
CA LEU A 133 2.34 -9.20 -0.75
C LEU A 133 1.59 -9.90 0.40
N PRO A 134 1.20 -11.19 0.24
CA PRO A 134 0.66 -11.98 1.34
C PRO A 134 1.70 -12.14 2.45
N ARG A 135 1.24 -12.22 3.71
CA ARG A 135 2.06 -12.51 4.89
C ARG A 135 3.09 -11.44 5.24
N PHE A 136 2.96 -10.23 4.69
CA PHE A 136 3.79 -9.08 5.04
C PHE A 136 2.95 -8.03 5.76
N PRO A 137 3.46 -7.39 6.83
CA PRO A 137 4.67 -7.77 7.55
C PRO A 137 4.47 -9.11 8.28
N THR A 138 5.55 -9.86 8.48
CA THR A 138 5.54 -11.06 9.30
C THR A 138 5.37 -10.67 10.78
N ARG A 139 4.82 -11.56 11.60
CA ARG A 139 4.66 -11.31 13.03
C ARG A 139 5.10 -12.50 13.88
N THR A 140 5.44 -12.24 15.14
CA THR A 140 5.64 -13.27 16.16
C THR A 140 4.28 -13.79 16.68
N GLU A 141 4.28 -14.88 17.44
CA GLU A 141 3.11 -15.38 18.18
C GLU A 141 2.57 -14.33 19.17
N ALA A 142 3.45 -13.49 19.72
CA ALA A 142 3.08 -12.36 20.60
C ALA A 142 2.51 -11.15 19.84
N ASN A 143 2.29 -11.27 18.51
CA ASN A 143 1.84 -10.18 17.61
C ASN A 143 2.83 -9.02 17.46
N GLU A 144 4.12 -9.24 17.71
CA GLU A 144 5.14 -8.26 17.37
C GLU A 144 5.41 -8.27 15.86
N ILE A 145 5.59 -7.11 15.26
CA ILE A 145 5.88 -6.97 13.83
C ILE A 145 7.35 -7.27 13.55
N LEU A 146 7.61 -8.07 12.52
CA LEU A 146 8.94 -8.34 12.00
C LEU A 146 9.14 -7.63 10.67
N THR A 147 10.35 -7.13 10.45
CA THR A 147 10.72 -6.40 9.22
C THR A 147 11.01 -7.32 8.04
N GLU A 148 11.31 -8.58 8.30
CA GLU A 148 11.66 -9.59 7.30
C GLU A 148 10.53 -9.84 6.30
N LEU A 149 10.90 -10.03 5.03
CA LEU A 149 9.97 -10.55 4.03
C LEU A 149 9.63 -12.02 4.29
N PRO A 150 8.39 -12.45 4.00
CA PRO A 150 8.06 -13.87 4.05
C PRO A 150 8.88 -14.66 3.02
N SER A 151 9.23 -15.91 3.33
CA SER A 151 10.12 -16.76 2.51
C SER A 151 9.66 -16.96 1.06
N ASN A 152 8.37 -16.80 0.79
CA ASN A 152 7.78 -16.92 -0.54
C ASN A 152 7.59 -15.58 -1.27
N ALA A 153 8.12 -14.48 -0.74
CA ALA A 153 7.92 -13.13 -1.32
C ALA A 153 8.32 -13.03 -2.80
N GLY A 154 9.42 -13.72 -3.19
CA GLY A 154 9.94 -13.68 -4.57
C GLY A 154 9.28 -14.63 -5.56
N VAL A 155 8.17 -15.31 -5.23
CA VAL A 155 7.51 -16.25 -6.16
C VAL A 155 6.71 -15.53 -7.24
N TYR A 156 6.12 -14.39 -6.89
CA TYR A 156 5.25 -13.59 -7.76
C TYR A 156 5.68 -12.13 -7.78
N GLY A 157 5.34 -11.42 -8.85
CA GLY A 157 5.37 -9.96 -8.90
C GLY A 157 4.40 -9.38 -7.88
N GLN A 158 4.80 -8.30 -7.23
CA GLN A 158 4.00 -7.61 -6.21
C GLN A 158 4.05 -6.10 -6.46
N HIS A 159 3.15 -5.36 -5.84
CA HIS A 159 3.29 -3.91 -5.75
C HIS A 159 3.27 -3.44 -4.31
N PHE A 160 3.92 -2.30 -4.09
CA PHE A 160 3.83 -1.51 -2.87
C PHE A 160 3.62 -0.06 -3.27
N PHE A 161 2.62 0.56 -2.70
CA PHE A 161 2.26 1.93 -2.97
C PHE A 161 2.10 2.69 -1.66
N CYS A 162 2.95 3.69 -1.44
CA CYS A 162 2.96 4.48 -0.23
C CYS A 162 2.55 5.92 -0.49
N ILE A 163 1.79 6.50 0.42
CA ILE A 163 1.39 7.92 0.40
C ILE A 163 1.71 8.53 1.76
N THR A 164 2.48 9.60 1.77
CA THR A 164 2.67 10.44 2.95
C THR A 164 1.47 11.36 3.13
N VAL A 165 0.87 11.33 4.31
CA VAL A 165 -0.38 12.04 4.59
C VAL A 165 -0.30 12.83 5.89
N SER A 166 -1.23 13.74 6.12
CA SER A 166 -1.40 14.40 7.43
C SER A 166 -2.08 13.46 8.44
N LYS A 167 -2.01 13.79 9.73
CA LYS A 167 -2.79 13.11 10.77
C LYS A 167 -4.28 13.05 10.42
N THR A 168 -4.86 14.19 10.02
CA THR A 168 -6.29 14.25 9.66
C THR A 168 -6.64 13.34 8.49
N THR A 169 -5.76 13.27 7.49
CA THR A 169 -5.92 12.35 6.36
C THR A 169 -5.77 10.88 6.80
N SER A 170 -4.86 10.58 7.75
CA SER A 170 -4.74 9.24 8.35
C SER A 170 -6.04 8.79 9.03
N GLU A 171 -6.71 9.70 9.74
CA GLU A 171 -8.01 9.43 10.37
C GLU A 171 -9.12 9.20 9.33
N LYS A 172 -9.07 9.88 8.19
CA LYS A 172 -9.98 9.62 7.07
C LYS A 172 -9.71 8.27 6.40
N ILE A 173 -8.44 7.88 6.25
CA ILE A 173 -8.08 6.54 5.77
C ILE A 173 -8.60 5.47 6.75
N ALA A 174 -8.54 5.70 8.06
CA ALA A 174 -9.10 4.77 9.04
C ALA A 174 -10.62 4.57 8.85
N GLU A 175 -11.36 5.60 8.45
CA GLU A 175 -12.77 5.46 8.05
C GLU A 175 -12.91 4.50 6.85
N LEU A 176 -12.12 4.67 5.80
CA LEU A 176 -12.16 3.82 4.61
C LEU A 176 -11.77 2.36 4.93
N LEU A 177 -10.80 2.14 5.82
CA LEU A 177 -10.42 0.81 6.30
C LEU A 177 -11.55 0.12 7.08
N ASN A 178 -12.29 0.86 7.89
CA ASN A 178 -13.51 0.35 8.53
C ASN A 178 -14.54 -0.03 7.50
N TYR A 179 -14.75 0.83 6.52
CA TYR A 179 -15.73 0.68 5.48
C TYR A 179 -15.53 -0.60 4.66
N ILE A 180 -14.30 -0.88 4.22
CA ILE A 180 -13.99 -2.10 3.47
C ILE A 180 -13.95 -3.36 4.35
N ASN A 181 -14.02 -3.21 5.67
CA ASN A 181 -13.99 -4.30 6.64
C ASN A 181 -12.68 -5.09 6.63
N VAL A 182 -11.55 -4.42 6.88
CA VAL A 182 -10.23 -5.08 6.95
C VAL A 182 -10.20 -6.20 7.99
N SER A 183 -9.39 -7.23 7.74
CA SER A 183 -9.34 -8.40 8.59
C SER A 183 -8.91 -8.09 10.03
N ASN A 184 -9.68 -8.60 11.00
CA ASN A 184 -9.40 -8.46 12.44
C ASN A 184 -8.40 -9.46 12.97
N ASN A 185 -8.49 -10.70 12.49
CA ASN A 185 -7.67 -11.81 12.98
C ASN A 185 -6.22 -11.70 12.51
N ALA A 186 -6.01 -10.87 11.51
CA ALA A 186 -4.76 -10.67 10.84
C ALA A 186 -4.23 -9.24 10.98
N SER A 187 -4.77 -8.44 11.91
CA SER A 187 -4.33 -7.05 12.13
C SER A 187 -3.54 -6.93 13.42
N VAL A 188 -2.43 -6.22 13.36
CA VAL A 188 -1.70 -5.74 14.54
C VAL A 188 -1.89 -4.24 14.64
N LYS A 189 -2.28 -3.75 15.80
CA LYS A 189 -2.69 -2.36 15.97
C LYS A 189 -2.43 -1.84 17.36
N LYS A 190 -2.08 -0.56 17.45
CA LYS A 190 -1.89 0.14 18.71
C LYS A 190 -2.28 1.61 18.56
N ASP A 191 -3.02 2.12 19.53
CA ASP A 191 -3.32 3.54 19.70
C ASP A 191 -2.53 4.11 20.88
N ASN A 192 -1.48 4.86 20.58
CA ASN A 192 -0.63 5.50 21.57
C ASN A 192 -0.84 7.03 21.65
N VAL A 193 -1.48 7.62 20.64
CA VAL A 193 -1.59 9.08 20.49
C VAL A 193 -2.94 9.60 21.02
N ASN A 194 -3.63 8.79 21.81
CA ASN A 194 -4.94 9.12 22.40
C ASN A 194 -5.91 9.72 21.37
N SER A 195 -6.13 8.99 20.28
CA SER A 195 -7.10 9.35 19.24
C SER A 195 -8.52 8.89 19.57
N SER A 196 -8.80 8.64 20.85
CA SER A 196 -10.11 8.17 21.34
C SER A 196 -11.29 9.08 20.94
N ALA A 197 -11.03 10.32 20.57
CA ALA A 197 -12.03 11.23 20.00
C ALA A 197 -12.42 10.85 18.55
N ASN A 198 -11.59 10.12 17.82
CA ASN A 198 -11.90 9.70 16.46
C ASN A 198 -12.60 8.32 16.47
N LYS A 199 -13.90 8.34 16.10
CA LYS A 199 -14.74 7.13 16.13
C LYS A 199 -14.22 6.00 15.23
N TRP A 200 -13.56 6.32 14.11
CA TRP A 200 -13.07 5.34 13.15
C TRP A 200 -11.82 4.63 13.66
N ILE A 201 -10.89 5.38 14.26
CA ILE A 201 -9.74 4.80 14.94
C ILE A 201 -10.20 3.88 16.06
N THR A 202 -11.14 4.34 16.89
CA THR A 202 -11.73 3.54 17.96
C THR A 202 -12.41 2.28 17.42
N ALA A 203 -13.11 2.37 16.28
CA ALA A 203 -13.75 1.22 15.64
C ALA A 203 -12.72 0.21 15.12
N LEU A 204 -11.66 0.65 14.45
CA LEU A 204 -10.56 -0.21 14.01
C LEU A 204 -9.89 -0.95 15.17
N ILE A 205 -9.59 -0.23 16.28
CA ILE A 205 -8.96 -0.83 17.47
C ILE A 205 -9.87 -1.89 18.08
N ASN A 206 -11.16 -1.60 18.20
CA ASN A 206 -12.13 -2.46 18.84
C ASN A 206 -12.77 -3.50 17.90
N ASN A 207 -12.32 -3.58 16.64
CA ASN A 207 -12.86 -4.48 15.63
C ASN A 207 -14.37 -4.29 15.39
N LYS A 208 -14.84 -3.07 15.46
CA LYS A 208 -16.25 -2.74 15.22
C LYS A 208 -16.38 -2.15 13.83
N TYR A 209 -17.15 -2.80 12.98
CA TYR A 209 -17.43 -2.35 11.61
C TYR A 209 -18.90 -1.92 11.53
N ASP A 210 -19.09 -0.83 10.80
CA ASP A 210 -20.42 -0.30 10.56
C ASP A 210 -20.90 -0.74 9.19
N THR A 211 -21.95 -1.54 9.15
CA THR A 211 -22.57 -2.04 7.91
C THR A 211 -23.68 -1.14 7.37
N SER A 212 -23.98 -0.03 8.05
CA SER A 212 -25.04 0.92 7.66
C SER A 212 -24.63 1.86 6.52
N TYR A 213 -23.38 1.81 6.07
CA TYR A 213 -22.85 2.66 5.00
C TYR A 213 -23.29 2.22 3.60
N PRO A 214 -23.21 3.15 2.61
CA PRO A 214 -23.40 2.79 1.20
C PRO A 214 -22.40 1.68 0.82
N THR A 215 -22.77 0.81 -0.11
CA THR A 215 -21.95 -0.35 -0.50
C THR A 215 -20.69 0.01 -1.29
N GLU A 216 -20.56 1.27 -1.69
CA GLU A 216 -19.36 1.85 -2.30
C GLU A 216 -19.22 3.32 -1.89
N LEU A 217 -18.02 3.73 -1.58
CA LEU A 217 -17.66 5.09 -1.21
C LEU A 217 -16.52 5.59 -2.08
N GLN A 218 -16.70 6.76 -2.67
CA GLN A 218 -15.66 7.48 -3.40
C GLN A 218 -15.22 8.68 -2.57
N THR A 219 -13.92 8.81 -2.36
CA THR A 219 -13.36 9.88 -1.54
C THR A 219 -12.00 10.30 -2.07
N THR A 220 -11.82 11.58 -2.29
CA THR A 220 -10.50 12.15 -2.58
C THR A 220 -9.80 12.49 -1.28
N ILE A 221 -8.57 12.05 -1.13
CA ILE A 221 -7.65 12.44 -0.07
C ILE A 221 -6.46 13.17 -0.68
N LYS A 222 -5.83 14.05 0.10
CA LYS A 222 -4.60 14.75 -0.30
C LYS A 222 -3.40 14.15 0.41
N SER A 223 -2.31 13.95 -0.35
CA SER A 223 -0.99 13.71 0.23
C SER A 223 -0.50 14.94 1.01
N LYS A 224 0.63 14.80 1.70
CA LYS A 224 1.29 15.91 2.42
C LYS A 224 1.67 17.07 1.48
N MET A 225 2.06 16.78 0.25
CA MET A 225 2.39 17.80 -0.76
C MET A 225 1.19 18.23 -1.63
N GLY A 226 -0.01 17.74 -1.33
CA GLY A 226 -1.25 18.20 -1.96
C GLY A 226 -1.68 17.45 -3.22
N VAL A 227 -1.06 16.30 -3.54
CA VAL A 227 -1.52 15.44 -4.64
C VAL A 227 -2.85 14.78 -4.26
N ASP A 228 -3.80 14.80 -5.18
CA ASP A 228 -5.12 14.20 -5.02
C ASP A 228 -5.10 12.69 -5.34
N PHE A 229 -5.54 11.88 -4.39
CA PHE A 229 -5.72 10.44 -4.53
C PHE A 229 -7.20 10.09 -4.36
N ASN A 230 -7.79 9.51 -5.40
CA ASN A 230 -9.18 9.05 -5.40
C ASN A 230 -9.26 7.63 -4.87
N PHE A 231 -9.84 7.46 -3.70
CA PHE A 231 -10.17 6.16 -3.12
C PHE A 231 -11.55 5.73 -3.59
N ILE A 232 -11.61 4.58 -4.22
CA ILE A 232 -12.83 3.84 -4.54
C ILE A 232 -12.86 2.67 -3.57
N SER A 233 -13.63 2.82 -2.50
CA SER A 233 -13.74 1.84 -1.41
C SER A 233 -15.03 1.05 -1.57
N LYS A 234 -14.92 -0.25 -1.71
CA LYS A 234 -16.05 -1.16 -1.89
C LYS A 234 -16.19 -2.08 -0.68
N SER A 235 -17.39 -2.16 -0.10
CA SER A 235 -17.69 -3.17 0.91
C SER A 235 -17.98 -4.53 0.27
N TYR A 236 -17.91 -5.61 1.07
CA TYR A 236 -18.26 -6.98 0.63
C TYR A 236 -19.75 -7.12 0.23
N LEU A 237 -20.59 -6.19 0.67
CA LEU A 237 -22.03 -6.18 0.36
C LEU A 237 -22.33 -5.79 -1.09
N LYS A 238 -21.42 -5.07 -1.75
CA LYS A 238 -21.56 -4.70 -3.16
C LYS A 238 -20.97 -5.80 -4.04
N LYS A 239 -21.83 -6.55 -4.70
CA LYS A 239 -21.50 -7.69 -5.59
C LYS A 239 -21.12 -7.20 -6.98
N VAL A 240 -19.97 -6.56 -7.12
CA VAL A 240 -19.43 -6.06 -8.40
C VAL A 240 -17.90 -6.14 -8.41
N ILE A 241 -17.35 -6.18 -9.61
CA ILE A 241 -15.92 -5.95 -9.86
C ILE A 241 -15.75 -4.46 -10.14
N PRO A 242 -15.07 -3.67 -9.28
CA PRO A 242 -15.04 -2.20 -9.42
C PRO A 242 -14.38 -1.70 -10.69
N TYR A 243 -13.45 -2.45 -11.29
CA TYR A 243 -12.85 -2.08 -12.58
C TYR A 243 -13.91 -2.00 -13.68
N ASP A 244 -14.84 -2.98 -13.72
CA ASP A 244 -15.86 -3.14 -14.75
C ASP A 244 -16.99 -2.12 -14.64
N THR A 245 -17.19 -1.60 -13.45
CA THR A 245 -18.34 -0.71 -13.18
C THR A 245 -17.91 0.70 -12.84
N THR A 246 -17.10 0.87 -11.81
CA THR A 246 -16.86 2.17 -11.19
C THR A 246 -15.66 2.89 -11.80
N VAL A 247 -14.50 2.19 -11.93
CA VAL A 247 -13.25 2.82 -12.39
C VAL A 247 -13.42 3.36 -13.81
N ARG A 248 -13.81 2.51 -14.77
CA ARG A 248 -13.99 2.92 -16.16
C ARG A 248 -15.02 4.04 -16.32
N SER A 249 -16.07 4.03 -15.50
CA SER A 249 -17.15 5.05 -15.59
C SER A 249 -16.72 6.40 -15.02
N ILE A 250 -16.04 6.43 -13.86
CA ILE A 250 -15.57 7.69 -13.24
C ILE A 250 -14.64 8.45 -14.18
N TYR A 251 -13.72 7.72 -14.79
CA TYR A 251 -12.71 8.34 -15.65
C TYR A 251 -13.15 8.47 -17.10
N SER A 252 -14.24 7.80 -17.53
CA SER A 252 -14.70 7.78 -18.92
C SER A 252 -13.52 7.49 -19.86
N ASP A 253 -12.86 6.35 -19.64
CA ASP A 253 -11.66 5.92 -20.37
C ASP A 253 -11.56 4.38 -20.39
N ASP A 254 -10.87 3.85 -21.37
CA ASP A 254 -10.44 2.47 -21.41
C ASP A 254 -9.33 2.23 -20.39
N PHE A 255 -9.22 0.99 -19.88
CA PHE A 255 -8.19 0.65 -18.92
C PHE A 255 -7.45 -0.63 -19.26
N TYR A 256 -6.13 -0.62 -19.10
CA TYR A 256 -5.29 -1.80 -18.97
C TYR A 256 -5.25 -2.23 -17.51
N VAL A 257 -5.67 -3.46 -17.23
CA VAL A 257 -5.76 -4.00 -15.86
C VAL A 257 -4.81 -5.18 -15.70
N ARG A 258 -4.01 -5.15 -14.66
CA ARG A 258 -3.09 -6.22 -14.29
C ARG A 258 -3.36 -6.68 -12.88
N THR A 259 -3.79 -7.94 -12.73
CA THR A 259 -4.04 -8.53 -11.42
C THR A 259 -3.70 -10.03 -11.40
N TRP A 260 -3.76 -10.66 -10.23
CA TRP A 260 -3.63 -12.09 -10.10
C TRP A 260 -4.79 -12.82 -10.79
N THR A 261 -4.46 -13.90 -11.50
CA THR A 261 -5.37 -14.57 -12.43
C THR A 261 -6.02 -15.84 -11.87
N LYS A 262 -5.83 -16.16 -10.60
CA LYS A 262 -6.39 -17.37 -9.98
C LYS A 262 -7.52 -17.00 -9.00
N PRO A 263 -8.60 -17.81 -8.91
CA PRO A 263 -8.86 -19.03 -9.70
C PRO A 263 -9.19 -18.76 -11.17
N ALA A 264 -9.73 -17.57 -11.51
CA ALA A 264 -10.03 -17.15 -12.87
C ALA A 264 -10.04 -15.62 -12.96
N ILE A 265 -9.45 -15.05 -14.01
CA ILE A 265 -9.57 -13.64 -14.32
C ILE A 265 -10.92 -13.36 -14.97
N ALA A 266 -11.52 -12.20 -14.72
CA ALA A 266 -12.68 -11.74 -15.46
C ALA A 266 -12.30 -11.51 -16.94
N PRO A 267 -13.20 -11.74 -17.89
CA PRO A 267 -12.92 -11.48 -19.31
C PRO A 267 -12.70 -9.98 -19.55
N ALA A 268 -12.08 -9.66 -20.69
CA ALA A 268 -12.06 -8.30 -21.20
C ALA A 268 -13.49 -7.78 -21.41
N ILE A 269 -13.66 -6.48 -21.23
CA ILE A 269 -14.92 -5.80 -21.57
C ILE A 269 -14.69 -4.97 -22.82
N CYS A 270 -15.51 -5.17 -23.83
CA CYS A 270 -15.37 -4.56 -25.14
C CYS A 270 -16.59 -3.72 -25.46
N GLU A 271 -16.79 -2.70 -24.68
CA GLU A 271 -17.89 -1.75 -24.74
C GLU A 271 -17.33 -0.32 -24.70
N ASP A 272 -18.20 0.67 -24.58
CA ASP A 272 -17.77 2.03 -24.21
C ASP A 272 -16.98 1.95 -22.89
N TYR A 273 -15.76 2.48 -22.91
CA TYR A 273 -14.78 2.38 -21.81
C TYR A 273 -14.39 0.92 -21.51
N SER A 274 -13.63 0.35 -22.40
CA SER A 274 -13.19 -1.06 -22.39
C SER A 274 -12.22 -1.36 -21.23
N ILE A 275 -12.22 -2.63 -20.80
CA ILE A 275 -11.25 -3.19 -19.84
C ILE A 275 -10.46 -4.29 -20.53
N PHE A 276 -9.14 -4.15 -20.59
CA PHE A 276 -8.23 -5.12 -21.18
C PHE A 276 -7.31 -5.70 -20.11
N ASN A 277 -7.19 -7.02 -20.03
CA ASN A 277 -6.26 -7.66 -19.12
C ASN A 277 -4.86 -7.71 -19.72
N VAL A 278 -3.88 -7.18 -18.99
CA VAL A 278 -2.47 -7.25 -19.38
C VAL A 278 -1.94 -8.65 -19.21
N GLN A 279 -1.42 -9.26 -20.29
CA GLN A 279 -0.95 -10.64 -20.33
C GLN A 279 0.51 -10.76 -19.91
N ASN A 280 1.37 -9.86 -20.44
CA ASN A 280 2.79 -9.83 -20.14
C ASN A 280 3.26 -8.39 -19.86
N VAL A 281 4.20 -8.26 -18.94
CA VAL A 281 4.86 -6.98 -18.62
C VAL A 281 6.37 -7.12 -18.72
N LYS A 282 7.02 -5.96 -18.95
CA LYS A 282 8.48 -5.87 -18.93
C LYS A 282 8.92 -4.55 -18.31
N PHE A 283 9.47 -4.60 -17.09
CA PHE A 283 10.10 -3.46 -16.43
C PHE A 283 11.62 -3.54 -16.64
N GLY A 284 12.19 -2.68 -17.50
CA GLY A 284 13.59 -2.78 -17.88
C GLY A 284 13.92 -4.12 -18.53
N GLU A 285 14.82 -4.88 -17.92
CA GLU A 285 15.16 -6.25 -18.36
C GLU A 285 14.23 -7.34 -17.81
N TYR A 286 13.43 -7.04 -16.78
CA TYR A 286 12.60 -7.99 -16.06
C TYR A 286 11.23 -8.17 -16.72
N GLY A 287 11.08 -9.27 -17.47
CA GLY A 287 9.81 -9.63 -18.13
C GLY A 287 9.15 -10.84 -17.47
N TYR A 288 7.81 -10.80 -17.29
CA TYR A 288 7.06 -11.93 -16.76
C TYR A 288 5.58 -11.89 -17.15
N SER A 289 4.98 -13.08 -17.15
CA SER A 289 3.58 -13.28 -17.54
C SER A 289 2.62 -13.07 -16.37
N LYS A 290 1.32 -12.95 -16.70
CA LYS A 290 0.21 -12.87 -15.72
C LYS A 290 0.17 -14.04 -14.73
N GLY A 291 0.67 -15.21 -15.09
CA GLY A 291 0.73 -16.36 -14.19
C GLY A 291 1.75 -16.22 -13.06
N LYS A 292 2.63 -15.21 -13.13
CA LYS A 292 3.61 -14.84 -12.11
C LYS A 292 3.28 -13.51 -11.43
N GLU A 293 2.03 -13.11 -11.41
CA GLU A 293 1.59 -11.81 -10.90
C GLU A 293 0.71 -11.94 -9.66
N HIS A 294 0.94 -11.07 -8.69
CA HIS A 294 0.09 -10.84 -7.53
C HIS A 294 -0.21 -9.35 -7.34
N SER A 295 0.46 -8.46 -8.09
CA SER A 295 0.15 -7.04 -8.04
C SER A 295 -1.26 -6.77 -8.57
N LYS A 296 -1.82 -5.63 -8.21
CA LYS A 296 -3.13 -5.19 -8.69
C LYS A 296 -3.02 -3.72 -9.04
N TRP A 297 -2.99 -3.44 -10.33
CA TRP A 297 -2.95 -2.10 -10.83
C TRP A 297 -3.75 -1.96 -12.13
N ALA A 298 -4.15 -0.74 -12.42
CA ALA A 298 -4.77 -0.36 -13.68
C ALA A 298 -4.23 0.98 -14.13
N ILE A 299 -4.16 1.16 -15.45
CA ILE A 299 -3.85 2.45 -16.06
C ILE A 299 -4.87 2.76 -17.14
N SER A 300 -5.27 4.02 -17.25
CA SER A 300 -6.11 4.49 -18.34
C SER A 300 -5.38 4.42 -19.68
N VAL A 301 -6.11 4.31 -20.79
CA VAL A 301 -5.49 4.21 -22.11
C VAL A 301 -5.16 5.59 -22.67
N PHE A 302 -6.04 6.58 -22.48
CA PHE A 302 -5.96 7.90 -23.11
C PHE A 302 -5.68 9.04 -22.12
N LYS A 303 -5.87 8.82 -20.83
CA LYS A 303 -5.57 9.78 -19.75
C LYS A 303 -4.34 9.35 -18.97
N TYR A 304 -3.94 10.11 -17.97
CA TYR A 304 -2.76 9.81 -17.14
C TYR A 304 -3.13 9.23 -15.77
N ILE A 305 -4.21 8.43 -15.72
CA ILE A 305 -4.71 7.83 -14.48
C ILE A 305 -3.96 6.54 -14.17
N ASN A 306 -3.46 6.44 -12.96
CA ASN A 306 -2.77 5.28 -12.42
C ASN A 306 -3.52 4.80 -11.18
N CYS A 307 -3.87 3.53 -11.10
CA CYS A 307 -4.60 2.94 -9.99
C CYS A 307 -3.82 1.77 -9.39
N PHE A 308 -3.76 1.70 -8.06
CA PHE A 308 -3.25 0.57 -7.28
C PHE A 308 -4.36 0.05 -6.38
N ALA A 309 -4.48 -1.27 -6.24
CA ALA A 309 -5.68 -1.85 -5.66
C ALA A 309 -5.42 -3.02 -4.70
N ASP A 310 -6.42 -3.27 -3.87
CA ASP A 310 -6.56 -4.47 -3.06
C ASP A 310 -7.14 -5.64 -3.86
N LEU A 311 -8.11 -5.36 -4.73
CA LEU A 311 -8.96 -6.34 -5.40
C LEU A 311 -8.37 -6.80 -6.73
N ASN A 312 -8.55 -8.10 -7.04
CA ASN A 312 -8.27 -8.62 -8.37
C ASN A 312 -9.44 -8.35 -9.33
N HIS A 313 -9.14 -8.30 -10.62
CA HIS A 313 -10.11 -8.37 -11.70
C HIS A 313 -10.56 -9.82 -11.90
N CYS A 314 -11.38 -10.31 -10.96
CA CYS A 314 -11.75 -11.72 -10.84
C CYS A 314 -13.15 -11.83 -10.24
N PRO A 315 -14.04 -12.72 -10.78
CA PRO A 315 -15.40 -12.90 -10.26
C PRO A 315 -15.45 -13.24 -8.77
N SER A 316 -14.48 -13.99 -8.24
CA SER A 316 -14.42 -14.32 -6.81
C SER A 316 -14.09 -13.13 -5.89
N GLN A 317 -13.86 -11.96 -6.45
CA GLN A 317 -13.62 -10.72 -5.69
C GLN A 317 -14.84 -9.79 -5.67
N ASP A 318 -15.94 -10.19 -6.32
CA ASP A 318 -17.17 -9.41 -6.34
C ASP A 318 -17.80 -9.30 -4.94
N ASP A 319 -17.60 -10.29 -4.10
CA ASP A 319 -18.08 -10.37 -2.71
C ASP A 319 -17.02 -10.00 -1.64
N ARG A 320 -15.87 -9.46 -2.04
CA ARG A 320 -14.83 -9.01 -1.10
C ARG A 320 -14.80 -7.47 -0.99
N GLY A 321 -14.50 -6.97 0.20
CA GLY A 321 -14.18 -5.56 0.40
C GLY A 321 -12.76 -5.22 -0.07
N GLY A 322 -12.50 -3.97 -0.44
CA GLY A 322 -11.18 -3.47 -0.81
C GLY A 322 -11.19 -2.06 -1.37
N ASN A 323 -10.02 -1.48 -1.48
CA ASN A 323 -9.79 -0.17 -2.07
C ASN A 323 -9.19 -0.29 -3.47
N ILE A 324 -9.53 0.65 -4.33
CA ILE A 324 -8.75 1.04 -5.51
C ILE A 324 -8.37 2.49 -5.30
N VAL A 325 -7.07 2.81 -5.37
CA VAL A 325 -6.54 4.15 -5.17
C VAL A 325 -5.98 4.64 -6.48
N CYS A 326 -6.61 5.65 -7.06
CA CYS A 326 -6.25 6.21 -8.36
C CYS A 326 -5.74 7.64 -8.23
N PHE A 327 -4.76 8.02 -9.04
CA PHE A 327 -4.28 9.39 -9.14
C PHE A 327 -3.73 9.69 -10.54
N GLU A 328 -3.72 10.97 -10.87
CA GLU A 328 -3.17 11.43 -12.14
C GLU A 328 -1.67 11.68 -11.99
N ASN A 329 -0.87 11.02 -12.83
CA ASN A 329 0.56 11.26 -12.96
C ASN A 329 1.04 10.79 -14.32
N GLU A 330 1.37 11.73 -15.19
CA GLU A 330 1.79 11.48 -16.57
C GLU A 330 3.04 10.59 -16.61
N LYS A 331 4.04 10.90 -15.80
CA LYS A 331 5.33 10.19 -15.84
C LYS A 331 5.22 8.72 -15.43
N LEU A 332 4.53 8.45 -14.33
CA LEU A 332 4.28 7.08 -13.89
C LEU A 332 3.44 6.32 -14.93
N HIS A 333 2.43 6.99 -15.49
CA HIS A 333 1.57 6.42 -16.51
C HIS A 333 2.35 5.97 -17.75
N GLU A 334 3.22 6.85 -18.29
CA GLU A 334 4.09 6.51 -19.44
C GLU A 334 4.97 5.30 -19.14
N ILE A 335 5.57 5.26 -17.95
CA ILE A 335 6.41 4.14 -17.50
C ILE A 335 5.60 2.84 -17.45
N MET A 336 4.43 2.85 -16.84
CA MET A 336 3.57 1.67 -16.72
C MET A 336 3.02 1.23 -18.08
N LYS A 337 2.62 2.18 -18.94
CA LYS A 337 2.13 1.91 -20.30
C LYS A 337 3.22 1.26 -21.16
N ASN A 338 4.45 1.76 -21.07
CA ASN A 338 5.61 1.18 -21.77
C ASN A 338 6.01 -0.20 -21.23
N ALA A 339 5.66 -0.53 -20.00
CA ALA A 339 5.89 -1.86 -19.44
C ALA A 339 4.87 -2.90 -19.92
N VAL A 340 3.72 -2.51 -20.45
CA VAL A 340 2.72 -3.42 -21.04
C VAL A 340 3.27 -3.96 -22.35
N VAL A 341 3.42 -5.30 -22.45
CA VAL A 341 3.92 -5.98 -23.65
C VAL A 341 2.76 -6.41 -24.54
N ASP A 342 1.72 -6.99 -23.94
CA ASP A 342 0.52 -7.43 -24.63
C ASP A 342 -0.69 -7.48 -23.70
N ILE A 343 -1.87 -7.44 -24.31
CA ILE A 343 -3.17 -7.47 -23.64
C ILE A 343 -4.02 -8.56 -24.27
N ASP A 344 -5.11 -8.96 -23.59
CA ASP A 344 -6.14 -9.77 -24.24
C ASP A 344 -6.87 -8.95 -25.32
N SER A 345 -7.46 -9.65 -26.25
CA SER A 345 -8.22 -9.04 -27.35
C SER A 345 -9.72 -9.04 -27.02
N CYS A 346 -10.41 -8.12 -27.59
CA CYS A 346 -11.88 -8.16 -27.72
C CYS A 346 -12.28 -9.20 -28.81
#